data_66186a831411291d992dc6e3fcffa115
#
_entry.id   66186a831411291d992dc6e3fcffa115
#
_cell.length_a   1.000
_cell.length_b   1.000
_cell.length_c   1.000
_cell.angle_alpha   90.00
_cell.angle_beta   90.00
_cell.angle_gamma   90.00
#
_symmetry.space_group_name_H-M   'P 1'
#
loop_
_entity.id
_entity.type
_entity.pdbx_description
1 polymer ?
#
loop_
_entity_poly.entity_id
_entity_poly.type
_entity_poly.pdbx_seq_one_letter_code
_entity_poly.pdbx_strand_id
1 'polypeptide(L)'
;MAAGGITDARGARAVHALGAEGVFAGSVFISAIESRVPDSVKAKIVAANGLDLRLFRTLPDYYRALPGKLSDTLVAMDRAGASRTELAQAMGGLRGMRLGMLEGNTDEGYISVGAGIGNIHAITSVAEVVNQLAV
;
A
#
# COMPACT_ATOMS: atom_id res chain seq x y z
N MET A 1 -3.06 15.87 12.81
CA MET A 1 -3.29 14.53 12.25
C MET A 1 -1.99 13.95 11.73
N ALA A 2 -1.70 12.67 11.95
CA ALA A 2 -0.53 11.97 11.44
C ALA A 2 -0.95 10.91 10.39
N ALA A 3 -0.13 10.71 9.36
CA ALA A 3 -0.38 9.76 8.29
C ALA A 3 0.91 9.05 7.85
N GLY A 4 0.78 7.88 7.23
CA GLY A 4 1.88 7.10 6.68
C GLY A 4 2.43 6.07 7.65
N GLY A 5 2.32 4.80 7.29
CA GLY A 5 2.87 3.67 8.04
C GLY A 5 2.18 3.32 9.36
N ILE A 6 1.08 3.99 9.70
CA ILE A 6 0.32 3.73 10.93
C ILE A 6 -0.71 2.65 10.63
N THR A 7 -0.56 1.47 11.23
CA THR A 7 -1.38 0.30 10.94
C THR A 7 -1.87 -0.44 12.20
N ASP A 8 -1.37 -0.06 13.38
CA ASP A 8 -1.72 -0.67 14.66
C ASP A 8 -1.73 0.34 15.81
N ALA A 9 -2.14 -0.12 16.98
CA ALA A 9 -2.22 0.68 18.21
C ALA A 9 -0.87 1.24 18.66
N ARG A 10 0.25 0.59 18.36
CA ARG A 10 1.61 1.06 18.73
C ARG A 10 1.95 2.31 17.94
N GLY A 11 1.73 2.26 16.61
CA GLY A 11 1.92 3.40 15.74
C GLY A 11 1.01 4.58 16.11
N ALA A 12 -0.28 4.31 16.39
CA ALA A 12 -1.22 5.33 16.82
C ALA A 12 -0.78 6.01 18.13
N ARG A 13 -0.43 5.24 19.16
CA ARG A 13 0.09 5.80 20.43
C ARG A 13 1.37 6.63 20.25
N ALA A 14 2.28 6.16 19.39
CA ALA A 14 3.52 6.87 19.14
C ALA A 14 3.28 8.27 18.55
N VAL A 15 2.40 8.39 17.55
CA VAL A 15 2.11 9.70 16.94
C VAL A 15 1.27 10.61 17.84
N HIS A 16 0.41 10.06 18.71
CA HIS A 16 -0.24 10.83 19.75
C HIS A 16 0.77 11.41 20.75
N ALA A 17 1.76 10.62 21.17
CA ALA A 17 2.84 11.10 22.03
C ALA A 17 3.66 12.23 21.38
N LEU A 18 3.74 12.24 20.04
CA LEU A 18 4.36 13.32 19.27
C LEU A 18 3.43 14.53 19.04
N GLY A 19 2.22 14.52 19.59
CA GLY A 19 1.28 15.63 19.52
C GLY A 19 0.22 15.54 18.41
N ALA A 20 0.08 14.41 17.73
CA ALA A 20 -1.00 14.23 16.77
C ALA A 20 -2.34 13.99 17.51
N GLU A 21 -3.38 14.69 17.10
CA GLU A 21 -4.75 14.56 17.65
C GLU A 21 -5.56 13.45 16.96
N GLY A 22 -5.03 12.85 15.90
CA GLY A 22 -5.66 11.76 15.17
C GLY A 22 -4.74 11.16 14.12
N VAL A 23 -5.15 10.01 13.57
CA VAL A 23 -4.40 9.26 12.56
C VAL A 23 -5.18 9.12 11.26
N PHE A 24 -4.46 9.07 10.14
CA PHE A 24 -4.98 8.69 8.85
C PHE A 24 -4.27 7.42 8.39
N ALA A 25 -5.00 6.32 8.28
CA ALA A 25 -4.49 5.01 7.92
C ALA A 25 -5.11 4.53 6.60
N GLY A 26 -4.34 3.88 5.74
CA GLY A 26 -4.79 3.37 4.44
C GLY A 26 -4.62 1.86 4.33
N SER A 27 -3.39 1.37 4.31
CA SER A 27 -3.07 -0.02 3.98
C SER A 27 -3.76 -1.06 4.85
N VAL A 28 -3.95 -0.78 6.14
CA VAL A 28 -4.64 -1.68 7.07
C VAL A 28 -6.12 -1.87 6.70
N PHE A 29 -6.77 -0.84 6.14
CA PHE A 29 -8.16 -0.96 5.67
C PHE A 29 -8.26 -1.70 4.32
N ILE A 30 -7.20 -1.70 3.50
CA ILE A 30 -7.16 -2.50 2.26
C ILE A 30 -7.24 -3.99 2.59
N SER A 31 -6.57 -4.43 3.66
CA SER A 31 -6.58 -5.83 4.11
C SER A 31 -7.76 -6.20 5.03
N ALA A 32 -8.64 -5.27 5.36
CA ALA A 32 -9.80 -5.56 6.22
C ALA A 32 -10.80 -6.51 5.56
N ILE A 33 -11.54 -7.26 6.37
CA ILE A 33 -12.56 -8.24 5.91
C ILE A 33 -13.54 -7.58 4.94
N GLU A 34 -14.02 -6.38 5.27
CA GLU A 34 -15.04 -5.64 4.50
C GLU A 34 -14.48 -4.95 3.25
N SER A 35 -13.15 -4.94 3.08
CA SER A 35 -12.53 -4.38 1.88
C SER A 35 -12.92 -5.17 0.62
N ARG A 36 -13.13 -4.44 -0.48
CA ARG A 36 -13.54 -5.01 -1.77
C ARG A 36 -12.42 -5.72 -2.52
N VAL A 37 -11.18 -5.63 -2.05
CA VAL A 37 -10.07 -6.35 -2.70
C VAL A 37 -10.21 -7.86 -2.46
N PRO A 38 -9.82 -8.73 -3.42
CA PRO A 38 -9.94 -10.17 -3.26
C PRO A 38 -9.03 -10.70 -2.15
N ASP A 39 -9.40 -11.85 -1.59
CA ASP A 39 -8.65 -12.49 -0.50
C ASP A 39 -7.20 -12.80 -0.89
N SER A 40 -6.94 -13.07 -2.18
CA SER A 40 -5.59 -13.25 -2.71
C SER A 40 -4.72 -12.00 -2.55
N VAL A 41 -5.30 -10.81 -2.70
CA VAL A 41 -4.60 -9.54 -2.48
C VAL A 41 -4.37 -9.29 -0.98
N LYS A 42 -5.39 -9.54 -0.15
CA LYS A 42 -5.27 -9.43 1.32
C LYS A 42 -4.17 -10.35 1.85
N ALA A 43 -4.13 -11.60 1.38
CA ALA A 43 -3.09 -12.56 1.75
C ALA A 43 -1.69 -12.09 1.35
N LYS A 44 -1.53 -11.51 0.15
CA LYS A 44 -0.25 -10.91 -0.27
C LYS A 44 0.20 -9.76 0.63
N ILE A 45 -0.74 -8.91 1.08
CA ILE A 45 -0.44 -7.80 1.99
C ILE A 45 0.05 -8.34 3.35
N VAL A 46 -0.65 -9.33 3.91
CA VAL A 46 -0.31 -9.93 5.21
C VAL A 46 1.02 -10.69 5.16
N ALA A 47 1.36 -11.30 4.03
CA ALA A 47 2.61 -12.04 3.84
C ALA A 47 3.84 -11.14 3.59
N ALA A 48 3.65 -9.92 3.14
CA ALA A 48 4.72 -8.99 2.78
C ALA A 48 5.16 -8.12 3.96
N ASN A 49 6.31 -7.49 3.81
CA ASN A 49 6.81 -6.45 4.72
C ASN A 49 7.22 -5.20 3.94
N GLY A 50 7.56 -4.12 4.67
CA GLY A 50 7.92 -2.84 4.05
C GLY A 50 9.16 -2.89 3.15
N LEU A 51 10.06 -3.87 3.35
CA LEU A 51 11.26 -4.04 2.54
C LEU A 51 10.99 -4.75 1.21
N ASP A 52 9.88 -5.46 1.10
CA ASP A 52 9.48 -6.13 -0.15
C ASP A 52 8.98 -5.14 -1.19
N LEU A 53 8.56 -3.94 -0.77
CA LEU A 53 7.92 -2.96 -1.64
C LEU A 53 8.85 -2.47 -2.75
N ARG A 54 8.28 -2.31 -3.94
CA ARG A 54 8.91 -1.65 -5.08
C ARG A 54 8.62 -0.16 -5.01
N LEU A 55 9.70 0.63 -5.04
CA LEU A 55 9.63 2.09 -5.09
C LEU A 55 10.09 2.57 -6.46
N PHE A 56 9.30 3.38 -7.12
CA PHE A 56 9.60 3.98 -8.42
C PHE A 56 9.02 5.39 -8.51
N ARG A 57 9.64 6.22 -9.33
CA ARG A 57 9.14 7.57 -9.62
C ARG A 57 7.92 7.47 -10.53
N THR A 58 6.99 8.38 -10.37
CA THR A 58 5.85 8.54 -11.27
C THR A 58 5.29 9.96 -11.12
N LEU A 59 4.05 10.19 -11.52
CA LEU A 59 3.35 11.45 -11.32
C LEU A 59 2.25 11.26 -10.27
N PRO A 60 2.10 12.18 -9.31
CA PRO A 60 2.89 13.40 -9.11
C PRO A 60 4.24 13.18 -8.41
N ASP A 61 4.45 12.02 -7.78
CA ASP A 61 5.62 11.74 -6.95
C ASP A 61 6.01 10.25 -6.97
N TYR A 62 6.77 9.78 -5.99
CA TYR A 62 7.11 8.37 -5.81
C TYR A 62 5.89 7.53 -5.46
N TYR A 63 5.92 6.28 -5.91
CA TYR A 63 4.88 5.30 -5.65
C TYR A 63 5.47 4.02 -5.07
N ARG A 64 4.69 3.34 -4.21
CA ARG A 64 5.06 2.04 -3.64
C ARG A 64 4.01 1.01 -4.03
N ALA A 65 4.49 -0.17 -4.42
CA ALA A 65 3.62 -1.30 -4.75
C ALA A 65 4.23 -2.61 -4.26
N LEU A 66 3.38 -3.61 -4.05
CA LEU A 66 3.84 -4.99 -3.84
C LEU A 66 4.61 -5.50 -5.05
N PRO A 67 5.52 -6.47 -4.85
CA PRO A 67 6.22 -7.15 -5.94
C PRO A 67 5.24 -7.73 -6.96
N GLY A 68 5.57 -7.58 -8.24
CA GLY A 68 4.81 -8.11 -9.37
C GLY A 68 5.51 -7.71 -10.66
N LYS A 69 5.11 -8.31 -11.78
CA LYS A 69 5.78 -8.07 -13.06
C LYS A 69 5.76 -6.60 -13.46
N LEU A 70 4.61 -5.93 -13.33
CA LEU A 70 4.51 -4.50 -13.64
C LEU A 70 5.38 -3.65 -12.71
N SER A 71 5.32 -3.85 -11.39
CA SER A 71 6.10 -3.06 -10.45
C SER A 71 7.61 -3.28 -10.60
N ASP A 72 8.04 -4.50 -10.89
CA ASP A 72 9.45 -4.80 -11.19
C ASP A 72 9.89 -4.13 -12.50
N THR A 73 9.04 -4.13 -13.53
CA THR A 73 9.28 -3.41 -14.80
C THR A 73 9.42 -1.91 -14.55
N LEU A 74 8.54 -1.32 -13.75
CA LEU A 74 8.60 0.12 -13.45
C LEU A 74 9.88 0.49 -12.70
N VAL A 75 10.34 -0.34 -11.76
CA VAL A 75 11.64 -0.13 -11.10
C VAL A 75 12.80 -0.21 -12.10
N ALA A 76 12.77 -1.18 -13.02
CA ALA A 76 13.80 -1.31 -14.06
C ALA A 76 13.82 -0.10 -15.00
N MET A 77 12.65 0.37 -15.45
CA MET A 77 12.52 1.57 -16.27
C MET A 77 13.03 2.82 -15.55
N ASP A 78 12.69 2.99 -14.27
CA ASP A 78 13.15 4.10 -13.46
C ASP A 78 14.68 4.11 -13.32
N ARG A 79 15.29 2.97 -13.04
CA ARG A 79 16.75 2.81 -12.98
C ARG A 79 17.43 3.06 -14.32
N ALA A 80 16.77 2.76 -15.42
CA ALA A 80 17.25 3.04 -16.78
C ALA A 80 17.10 4.51 -17.18
N GLY A 81 16.53 5.37 -16.32
CA GLY A 81 16.40 6.80 -16.56
C GLY A 81 15.12 7.21 -17.29
N ALA A 82 14.10 6.37 -17.34
CA ALA A 82 12.81 6.73 -17.90
C ALA A 82 12.24 7.98 -17.20
N SER A 83 11.56 8.82 -17.97
CA SER A 83 10.89 10.01 -17.44
C SER A 83 9.70 9.63 -16.55
N ARG A 84 9.30 10.54 -15.67
CA ARG A 84 8.09 10.35 -14.84
C ARG A 84 6.84 10.13 -15.68
N THR A 85 6.75 10.78 -16.83
CA THR A 85 5.62 10.62 -17.76
C THR A 85 5.58 9.22 -18.37
N GLU A 86 6.72 8.69 -18.82
CA GLU A 86 6.80 7.32 -19.33
C GLU A 86 6.45 6.28 -18.26
N LEU A 87 6.94 6.46 -17.04
CA LEU A 87 6.60 5.61 -15.90
C LEU A 87 5.10 5.69 -15.56
N ALA A 88 4.51 6.87 -15.54
CA ALA A 88 3.07 7.05 -15.29
C ALA A 88 2.22 6.39 -16.38
N GLN A 89 2.62 6.48 -17.64
CA GLN A 89 1.96 5.79 -18.76
C GLN A 89 2.05 4.28 -18.62
N ALA A 90 3.24 3.74 -18.36
CA ALA A 90 3.46 2.32 -18.16
C ALA A 90 2.70 1.76 -16.95
N MET A 91 2.58 2.56 -15.88
CA MET A 91 1.82 2.23 -14.68
C MET A 91 0.32 2.04 -14.96
N GLY A 92 -0.23 2.74 -15.95
CA GLY A 92 -1.60 2.56 -16.42
C GLY A 92 -2.68 3.19 -15.56
N GLY A 93 -2.33 4.10 -14.64
CA GLY A 93 -3.27 4.89 -13.85
C GLY A 93 -4.35 4.06 -13.15
N LEU A 94 -5.61 4.49 -13.27
CA LEU A 94 -6.76 3.79 -12.67
C LEU A 94 -6.97 2.38 -13.21
N ARG A 95 -6.66 2.11 -14.47
CA ARG A 95 -6.73 0.76 -15.04
C ARG A 95 -5.73 -0.17 -14.36
N GLY A 96 -4.48 0.26 -14.21
CA GLY A 96 -3.45 -0.53 -13.54
C GLY A 96 -3.79 -0.79 -12.08
N MET A 97 -4.33 0.22 -11.37
CA MET A 97 -4.80 0.07 -10.00
C MET A 97 -5.94 -0.96 -9.92
N ARG A 98 -6.95 -0.86 -10.77
CA ARG A 98 -8.09 -1.79 -10.79
C ARG A 98 -7.63 -3.23 -11.01
N LEU A 99 -6.78 -3.47 -12.01
CA LEU A 99 -6.25 -4.79 -12.31
C LEU A 99 -5.51 -5.40 -11.11
N GLY A 100 -4.64 -4.62 -10.44
CA GLY A 100 -3.91 -5.09 -9.28
C GLY A 100 -4.79 -5.25 -8.04
N MET A 101 -5.51 -4.20 -7.67
CA MET A 101 -6.25 -4.13 -6.42
C MET A 101 -7.54 -4.93 -6.40
N LEU A 102 -8.31 -4.92 -7.50
CA LEU A 102 -9.63 -5.56 -7.54
C LEU A 102 -9.65 -6.91 -8.25
N GLU A 103 -8.66 -7.18 -9.10
CA GLU A 103 -8.57 -8.44 -9.85
C GLU A 103 -7.37 -9.30 -9.43
N GLY A 104 -6.45 -8.75 -8.64
CA GLY A 104 -5.25 -9.45 -8.18
C GLY A 104 -4.20 -9.71 -9.27
N ASN A 105 -4.37 -9.08 -10.44
CA ASN A 105 -3.46 -9.19 -11.58
C ASN A 105 -2.26 -8.27 -11.39
N THR A 106 -1.12 -8.82 -10.99
CA THR A 106 0.13 -8.08 -10.78
C THR A 106 1.06 -8.11 -12.00
N ASP A 107 0.65 -8.75 -13.08
CA ASP A 107 1.39 -8.72 -14.35
C ASP A 107 1.13 -7.43 -15.13
N GLU A 108 -0.10 -6.96 -15.12
CA GLU A 108 -0.55 -5.76 -15.82
C GLU A 108 -1.02 -4.64 -14.90
N GLY A 109 -1.15 -4.93 -13.60
CA GLY A 109 -1.59 -4.00 -12.57
C GLY A 109 -0.65 -3.95 -11.37
N TYR A 110 -0.97 -3.08 -10.42
CA TYR A 110 -0.18 -2.89 -9.21
C TYR A 110 -1.06 -2.87 -7.95
N ILE A 111 -0.50 -3.34 -6.83
CA ILE A 111 -1.13 -3.29 -5.51
C ILE A 111 -0.40 -2.22 -4.70
N SER A 112 -1.06 -1.07 -4.54
CA SER A 112 -0.51 0.08 -3.82
C SER A 112 -0.73 -0.06 -2.33
N VAL A 113 0.36 -0.07 -1.58
CA VAL A 113 0.35 -0.12 -0.11
C VAL A 113 1.51 0.69 0.47
N GLY A 114 1.39 1.10 1.72
CA GLY A 114 2.43 1.83 2.44
C GLY A 114 3.41 0.90 3.17
N ALA A 115 4.54 1.47 3.59
CA ALA A 115 5.63 0.73 4.26
C ALA A 115 5.21 0.09 5.61
N GLY A 116 4.11 0.54 6.21
CA GLY A 116 3.57 -0.03 7.46
C GLY A 116 2.97 -1.42 7.33
N ILE A 117 2.89 -2.02 6.13
CA ILE A 117 2.33 -3.36 5.94
C ILE A 117 3.04 -4.44 6.77
N GLY A 118 4.31 -4.25 7.10
CA GLY A 118 5.05 -5.17 7.96
C GLY A 118 4.46 -5.35 9.37
N ASN A 119 3.54 -4.49 9.79
CA ASN A 119 2.79 -4.60 11.04
C ASN A 119 1.37 -5.16 10.86
N ILE A 120 0.98 -5.53 9.64
CA ILE A 120 -0.32 -6.13 9.35
C ILE A 120 -0.13 -7.65 9.29
N HIS A 121 -0.53 -8.36 10.37
CA HIS A 121 -0.27 -9.80 10.52
C HIS A 121 -1.52 -10.66 10.36
N ALA A 122 -2.69 -10.05 10.20
CA ALA A 122 -3.95 -10.75 10.04
C ALA A 122 -4.95 -9.92 9.24
N ILE A 123 -5.90 -10.58 8.62
CA ILE A 123 -7.09 -9.97 8.03
C ILE A 123 -8.11 -9.82 9.17
N THR A 124 -8.43 -8.57 9.52
CA THR A 124 -9.33 -8.25 10.64
C THR A 124 -10.50 -7.40 10.18
N SER A 125 -11.51 -7.22 11.01
CA SER A 125 -12.64 -6.36 10.68
C SER A 125 -12.27 -4.87 10.74
N VAL A 126 -13.00 -4.04 10.02
CA VAL A 126 -12.88 -2.58 10.12
C VAL A 126 -13.09 -2.10 11.55
N ALA A 127 -14.03 -2.70 12.28
CA ALA A 127 -14.28 -2.38 13.68
C ALA A 127 -13.04 -2.62 14.57
N GLU A 128 -12.36 -3.74 14.40
CA GLU A 128 -11.12 -4.03 15.12
C GLU A 128 -10.01 -3.05 14.75
N VAL A 129 -9.85 -2.74 13.46
CA VAL A 129 -8.86 -1.74 13.01
C VAL A 129 -9.13 -0.39 13.66
N VAL A 130 -10.38 0.08 13.62
CA VAL A 130 -10.76 1.36 14.24
C VAL A 130 -10.48 1.35 15.74
N ASN A 131 -10.84 0.27 16.45
CA ASN A 131 -10.58 0.15 17.89
C ASN A 131 -9.08 0.16 18.22
N GLN A 132 -8.24 -0.43 17.37
CA GLN A 132 -6.78 -0.40 17.56
C GLN A 132 -6.18 1.00 17.29
N LEU A 133 -6.77 1.78 16.40
CA LEU A 133 -6.27 3.10 16.03
C LEU A 133 -6.85 4.22 16.90
N ALA A 134 -7.97 4.00 17.57
CA ALA A 134 -8.61 4.93 18.51
C ALA A 134 -7.95 4.83 19.90
N VAL A 135 -6.81 5.44 20.07
CA VAL A 135 -6.00 5.42 21.31
C VAL A 135 -6.00 6.76 22.00
#